data_370b1e6750585701d921dbd969a08ea9
#
_entry.id   370b1e6750585701d921dbd969a08ea9
#
_cell.length_a   1.000
_cell.length_b   1.000
_cell.length_c   1.000
_cell.angle_alpha   90.00
_cell.angle_beta   90.00
_cell.angle_gamma   90.00
#
_symmetry.space_group_name_H-M   'P 1'
#
loop_
_entity.id
_entity.type
_entity.pdbx_description
1 polymer ?
#
loop_
_entity_poly.entity_id
_entity_poly.type
_entity_poly.pdbx_seq_one_letter_code
_entity_poly.pdbx_strand_id
1 'polypeptide(L)'
;GSKTIKTALVVGAIAVGFAAIPAIGPSAFATKVGAFVAPSLGTTAQGLIGTFLVSAGTQLVLGAVNSKLAPELDPPDLGTNLQQGTMVTAKSGIAPHRIIYGKTRVGGVMVYAETTGSTNDFLHIVIAIAGHEINNITKIFFNENEVPTTQDGSDSNGVARLFPSSGNQYEGKARFKVHTGTDSQAADADLVSEITQWTTSHRLRGIAYLYVR
;
A
#
# COMPACT_ATOMS: atom_id res chain seq x y z
N GLY A 1 27.95 31.53 1.99
CA GLY A 1 26.77 31.05 2.71
C GLY A 1 26.45 31.77 4.03
N SER A 2 27.44 32.41 4.69
CA SER A 2 27.26 33.01 6.03
C SER A 2 26.56 34.37 6.01
N LYS A 3 26.77 35.20 4.99
CA LYS A 3 26.19 36.58 4.96
C LYS A 3 24.71 36.58 4.62
N THR A 4 24.27 35.71 3.73
CA THR A 4 22.86 35.59 3.31
C THR A 4 21.96 35.07 4.43
N ILE A 5 22.45 34.13 5.24
CA ILE A 5 21.71 33.59 6.39
C ILE A 5 21.55 34.64 7.49
N LYS A 6 22.59 35.44 7.75
CA LYS A 6 22.52 36.53 8.73
C LYS A 6 21.53 37.63 8.31
N THR A 7 21.47 37.97 7.03
CA THR A 7 20.51 38.94 6.51
C THR A 7 19.07 38.44 6.59
N ALA A 8 18.81 37.17 6.25
CA ALA A 8 17.48 36.57 6.38
C ALA A 8 17.01 36.47 7.85
N LEU A 9 17.93 36.18 8.78
CA LEU A 9 17.62 36.12 10.20
C LEU A 9 17.30 37.48 10.80
N VAL A 10 18.02 38.51 10.38
CA VAL A 10 17.75 39.91 10.81
C VAL A 10 16.42 40.42 10.28
N VAL A 11 16.08 40.14 9.01
CA VAL A 11 14.80 40.53 8.42
C VAL A 11 13.64 39.76 9.09
N GLY A 12 13.81 38.49 9.40
CA GLY A 12 12.80 37.68 10.15
C GLY A 12 12.58 38.24 11.55
N ALA A 13 13.65 38.59 12.29
CA ALA A 13 13.56 39.15 13.64
C ALA A 13 12.87 40.52 13.65
N ILE A 14 13.08 41.34 12.61
CA ILE A 14 12.42 42.66 12.46
C ILE A 14 10.91 42.48 12.18
N ALA A 15 10.52 41.49 11.37
CA ALA A 15 9.11 41.23 11.07
C ALA A 15 8.34 40.70 12.31
N VAL A 16 8.96 39.84 13.14
CA VAL A 16 8.37 39.39 14.40
C VAL A 16 8.28 40.51 15.45
N GLY A 17 9.28 41.43 15.47
CA GLY A 17 9.25 42.62 16.35
C GLY A 17 8.11 43.57 16.04
N PHE A 18 7.64 43.65 14.79
CA PHE A 18 6.51 44.51 14.41
C PHE A 18 5.18 44.07 15.01
N ALA A 19 4.95 42.77 15.11
CA ALA A 19 3.73 42.22 15.72
C ALA A 19 3.64 42.46 17.25
N ALA A 20 4.77 42.78 17.88
CA ALA A 20 4.86 42.95 19.34
C ALA A 20 4.80 44.40 19.82
N ILE A 21 4.83 45.43 18.91
CA ILE A 21 4.88 46.83 19.26
C ILE A 21 3.72 47.60 18.60
N PRO A 22 2.54 47.67 19.19
CA PRO A 22 1.38 48.34 18.61
C PRO A 22 1.47 49.89 18.53
N ALA A 23 2.52 50.52 19.09
CA ALA A 23 2.65 51.97 19.19
C ALA A 23 3.30 52.63 17.94
N ILE A 24 3.80 51.89 16.97
CA ILE A 24 4.45 52.45 15.80
C ILE A 24 3.68 52.03 14.55
N GLY A 25 3.11 53.01 13.81
CA GLY A 25 2.40 52.75 12.56
C GLY A 25 3.31 52.10 11.49
N PRO A 26 2.72 51.32 10.53
CA PRO A 26 3.46 50.54 9.54
C PRO A 26 4.45 51.37 8.70
N SER A 27 4.10 52.62 8.33
CA SER A 27 4.94 53.52 7.55
C SER A 27 6.15 54.00 8.33
N ALA A 28 5.98 54.32 9.61
CA ALA A 28 7.07 54.77 10.47
C ALA A 28 8.06 53.59 10.78
N PHE A 29 7.58 52.41 10.93
CA PHE A 29 8.41 51.20 11.08
C PHE A 29 9.21 50.92 9.78
N ALA A 30 8.57 50.94 8.62
CA ALA A 30 9.21 50.74 7.35
C ALA A 30 10.34 51.79 7.10
N THR A 31 10.10 53.07 7.45
CA THR A 31 11.13 54.10 7.33
C THR A 31 12.33 53.86 8.26
N LYS A 32 12.10 53.40 9.49
CA LYS A 32 13.19 53.01 10.39
C LYS A 32 13.99 51.79 9.90
N VAL A 33 13.33 50.82 9.32
CA VAL A 33 14.02 49.68 8.69
C VAL A 33 14.85 50.13 7.48
N GLY A 34 14.29 51.02 6.64
CA GLY A 34 14.99 51.56 5.51
C GLY A 34 16.21 52.42 5.92
N ALA A 35 16.09 53.20 6.97
CA ALA A 35 17.19 54.02 7.51
C ALA A 35 18.33 53.15 8.08
N PHE A 36 18.00 51.98 8.66
CA PHE A 36 19.00 51.04 9.15
C PHE A 36 19.78 50.35 8.02
N VAL A 37 19.10 50.04 6.93
CA VAL A 37 19.69 49.30 5.79
C VAL A 37 20.38 50.20 4.80
N ALA A 38 19.88 51.42 4.59
CA ALA A 38 20.39 52.37 3.63
C ALA A 38 20.46 53.81 4.21
N PRO A 39 21.34 54.04 5.21
CA PRO A 39 21.36 55.31 5.96
C PRO A 39 21.77 56.54 5.10
N SER A 40 22.40 56.32 3.96
CA SER A 40 22.84 57.40 3.07
C SER A 40 21.76 57.93 2.10
N LEU A 41 20.59 57.33 2.08
CA LEU A 41 19.48 57.71 1.22
C LEU A 41 18.52 58.64 1.92
N GLY A 42 17.85 59.52 1.14
CA GLY A 42 16.81 60.38 1.69
C GLY A 42 15.60 59.62 2.25
N THR A 43 14.84 60.26 3.15
CA THR A 43 13.75 59.62 3.94
C THR A 43 12.68 58.93 3.07
N THR A 44 12.37 59.48 1.89
CA THR A 44 11.42 58.87 0.94
C THR A 44 11.94 57.54 0.38
N ALA A 45 13.21 57.52 -0.03
CA ALA A 45 13.84 56.29 -0.53
C ALA A 45 14.00 55.25 0.59
N GLN A 46 14.34 55.65 1.81
CA GLN A 46 14.38 54.81 3.00
C GLN A 46 13.03 54.17 3.29
N GLY A 47 11.94 54.92 3.17
CA GLY A 47 10.57 54.43 3.34
C GLY A 47 10.20 53.34 2.31
N LEU A 48 10.53 53.58 1.04
CA LEU A 48 10.27 52.59 -0.03
C LEU A 48 11.06 51.30 0.15
N ILE A 49 12.35 51.40 0.47
CA ILE A 49 13.19 50.22 0.73
C ILE A 49 12.70 49.47 1.97
N GLY A 50 12.37 50.22 3.03
CA GLY A 50 11.83 49.61 4.23
C GLY A 50 10.49 48.90 4.02
N THR A 51 9.58 49.48 3.24
CA THR A 51 8.31 48.88 2.88
C THR A 51 8.52 47.58 2.10
N PHE A 52 9.43 47.58 1.14
CA PHE A 52 9.77 46.40 0.37
C PHE A 52 10.35 45.29 1.23
N LEU A 53 11.29 45.64 2.12
CA LEU A 53 11.92 44.67 3.02
C LEU A 53 10.93 44.09 4.02
N VAL A 54 10.03 44.87 4.58
CA VAL A 54 8.98 44.44 5.49
C VAL A 54 7.99 43.52 4.77
N SER A 55 7.54 43.91 3.57
CA SER A 55 6.60 43.06 2.81
C SER A 55 7.22 41.76 2.37
N ALA A 56 8.46 41.75 1.89
CA ALA A 56 9.18 40.53 1.54
C ALA A 56 9.44 39.64 2.76
N GLY A 57 9.80 40.24 3.91
CA GLY A 57 10.00 39.54 5.16
C GLY A 57 8.72 38.87 5.66
N THR A 58 7.58 39.57 5.59
CA THR A 58 6.29 38.99 6.01
C THR A 58 5.86 37.82 5.11
N GLN A 59 6.08 37.89 3.81
CA GLN A 59 5.78 36.80 2.88
C GLN A 59 6.63 35.56 3.17
N LEU A 60 7.93 35.75 3.47
CA LEU A 60 8.81 34.64 3.83
C LEU A 60 8.39 33.97 5.14
N VAL A 61 8.02 34.76 6.14
CA VAL A 61 7.55 34.21 7.43
C VAL A 61 6.21 33.51 7.27
N LEU A 62 5.25 34.09 6.55
CA LEU A 62 3.97 33.48 6.26
C LEU A 62 4.14 32.18 5.44
N GLY A 63 5.04 32.16 4.47
CA GLY A 63 5.38 30.96 3.71
C GLY A 63 5.96 29.86 4.58
N ALA A 64 6.89 30.20 5.49
CA ALA A 64 7.49 29.23 6.41
C ALA A 64 6.49 28.70 7.46
N VAL A 65 5.60 29.57 7.95
CA VAL A 65 4.54 29.15 8.88
C VAL A 65 3.50 28.29 8.14
N ASN A 66 3.10 28.68 6.95
CA ASN A 66 2.14 27.92 6.16
C ASN A 66 2.69 26.53 5.75
N SER A 67 3.99 26.43 5.44
CA SER A 67 4.63 25.13 5.17
C SER A 67 4.70 24.22 6.41
N LYS A 68 4.70 24.79 7.61
CA LYS A 68 4.69 24.04 8.88
C LYS A 68 3.28 23.69 9.36
N LEU A 69 2.28 24.49 8.97
CA LEU A 69 0.87 24.31 9.33
C LEU A 69 0.07 23.60 8.21
N ALA A 70 0.59 23.55 6.98
CA ALA A 70 0.01 22.71 5.95
C ALA A 70 0.09 21.27 6.45
N PRO A 71 -1.03 20.53 6.55
CA PRO A 71 -0.97 19.11 6.82
C PRO A 71 -0.07 18.52 5.74
N GLU A 72 0.94 17.77 6.18
CA GLU A 72 1.76 16.96 5.28
C GLU A 72 0.78 16.03 4.56
N LEU A 73 0.42 16.39 3.34
CA LEU A 73 -0.34 15.51 2.47
C LEU A 73 0.65 14.39 2.17
N ASP A 74 0.52 13.30 2.91
CA ASP A 74 1.13 12.04 2.51
C ASP A 74 0.73 11.83 1.04
N PRO A 75 1.69 11.76 0.11
CA PRO A 75 1.35 11.43 -1.26
C PRO A 75 0.54 10.13 -1.19
N PRO A 76 -0.62 10.06 -1.88
CA PRO A 76 -1.41 8.84 -1.87
C PRO A 76 -0.45 7.70 -2.22
N ASP A 77 -0.31 6.74 -1.31
CA ASP A 77 0.54 5.58 -1.48
C ASP A 77 -0.06 4.70 -2.59
N LEU A 78 0.14 5.15 -3.83
CA LEU A 78 -0.32 4.46 -5.03
C LEU A 78 0.44 3.14 -5.25
N GLY A 79 1.58 2.95 -4.56
CA GLY A 79 2.42 1.76 -4.72
C GLY A 79 1.98 0.59 -3.84
N THR A 80 1.67 0.84 -2.57
CA THR A 80 1.31 -0.21 -1.62
C THR A 80 -0.14 -0.67 -1.77
N ASN A 81 -1.07 0.22 -2.12
CA ASN A 81 -2.48 -0.16 -2.31
C ASN A 81 -2.70 -1.06 -3.53
N LEU A 82 -1.95 -0.86 -4.63
CA LEU A 82 -2.02 -1.73 -5.80
C LEU A 82 -1.43 -3.12 -5.49
N GLN A 83 -0.35 -3.19 -4.70
CA GLN A 83 0.23 -4.47 -4.26
C GLN A 83 -0.65 -5.16 -3.22
N GLN A 84 -1.24 -4.44 -2.27
CA GLN A 84 -2.19 -5.02 -1.30
C GLN A 84 -3.43 -5.59 -1.98
N GLY A 85 -4.01 -4.89 -2.98
CA GLY A 85 -5.15 -5.39 -3.75
C GLY A 85 -4.84 -6.67 -4.53
N THR A 86 -3.56 -6.94 -4.84
CA THR A 86 -3.11 -8.16 -5.52
C THR A 86 -2.83 -9.30 -4.54
N MET A 87 -2.47 -8.99 -3.29
CA MET A 87 -2.12 -9.99 -2.27
C MET A 87 -3.31 -10.49 -1.44
N VAL A 88 -4.42 -9.76 -1.43
CA VAL A 88 -5.61 -10.15 -0.67
C VAL A 88 -6.48 -11.09 -1.50
N THR A 89 -6.97 -12.17 -0.89
CA THR A 89 -7.97 -13.04 -1.49
C THR A 89 -9.31 -12.32 -1.56
N ALA A 90 -9.81 -12.11 -2.78
CA ALA A 90 -11.09 -11.43 -3.00
C ALA A 90 -12.24 -12.45 -3.03
N LYS A 91 -13.38 -12.08 -2.45
CA LYS A 91 -14.66 -12.78 -2.66
C LYS A 91 -15.49 -11.90 -3.60
N SER A 92 -15.53 -12.27 -4.87
CA SER A 92 -16.25 -11.50 -5.89
C SER A 92 -16.88 -12.41 -6.93
N GLY A 93 -18.15 -12.21 -7.21
CA GLY A 93 -18.85 -12.91 -8.31
C GLY A 93 -18.43 -12.43 -9.69
N ILE A 94 -17.81 -11.25 -9.79
CA ILE A 94 -17.28 -10.67 -11.02
C ILE A 94 -15.83 -10.24 -10.72
N ALA A 95 -14.89 -11.10 -11.00
CA ALA A 95 -13.47 -10.79 -10.85
C ALA A 95 -12.78 -10.85 -12.21
N PRO A 96 -11.89 -9.88 -12.53
CA PRO A 96 -11.13 -9.93 -13.76
C PRO A 96 -10.19 -11.15 -13.76
N HIS A 97 -10.01 -11.76 -14.92
CA HIS A 97 -8.99 -12.79 -15.11
C HIS A 97 -7.62 -12.16 -14.86
N ARG A 98 -6.90 -12.70 -13.89
CA ARG A 98 -5.52 -12.27 -13.59
C ARG A 98 -4.55 -12.98 -14.51
N ILE A 99 -3.64 -12.20 -15.10
CA ILE A 99 -2.52 -12.72 -15.88
C ILE A 99 -1.26 -12.46 -15.06
N ILE A 100 -0.49 -13.52 -14.80
CA ILE A 100 0.72 -13.47 -13.99
C ILE A 100 1.93 -13.74 -14.87
N TYR A 101 2.86 -12.77 -14.90
CA TYR A 101 4.14 -12.91 -15.56
C TYR A 101 5.27 -13.00 -14.54
N GLY A 102 6.12 -14.01 -14.66
CA GLY A 102 7.24 -14.22 -13.75
C GLY A 102 6.82 -14.74 -12.38
N LYS A 103 7.58 -14.42 -11.35
CA LYS A 103 7.37 -14.86 -9.98
C LYS A 103 6.87 -13.70 -9.12
N THR A 104 5.66 -13.82 -8.60
CA THR A 104 5.05 -12.78 -7.76
C THR A 104 4.15 -13.40 -6.70
N ARG A 105 3.89 -12.65 -5.62
CA ARG A 105 2.92 -13.02 -4.60
C ARG A 105 1.55 -12.44 -4.98
N VAL A 106 0.55 -13.28 -5.00
CA VAL A 106 -0.84 -12.87 -5.32
C VAL A 106 -1.81 -13.51 -4.34
N GLY A 107 -2.84 -12.79 -3.96
CA GLY A 107 -4.07 -13.36 -3.41
C GLY A 107 -4.96 -13.79 -4.56
N GLY A 108 -5.74 -14.85 -4.40
CA GLY A 108 -6.64 -15.33 -5.44
C GLY A 108 -8.05 -14.76 -5.32
N VAL A 109 -8.94 -15.27 -6.14
CA VAL A 109 -10.38 -15.06 -6.03
C VAL A 109 -11.00 -16.33 -5.49
N MET A 110 -11.73 -16.23 -4.36
CA MET A 110 -12.48 -17.35 -3.82
C MET A 110 -13.67 -17.63 -4.76
N VAL A 111 -13.63 -18.75 -5.45
CA VAL A 111 -14.67 -19.16 -6.41
C VAL A 111 -15.64 -20.18 -5.82
N TYR A 112 -15.21 -20.90 -4.77
CA TYR A 112 -16.04 -21.87 -4.11
C TYR A 112 -15.66 -22.00 -2.63
N ALA A 113 -16.66 -22.16 -1.76
CA ALA A 113 -16.48 -22.46 -0.35
C ALA A 113 -17.66 -23.30 0.13
N GLU A 114 -17.37 -24.42 0.80
CA GLU A 114 -18.35 -25.34 1.34
C GLU A 114 -17.81 -25.97 2.61
N THR A 115 -18.70 -26.36 3.51
CA THR A 115 -18.33 -27.10 4.72
C THR A 115 -18.86 -28.53 4.65
N THR A 116 -18.09 -29.48 5.18
CA THR A 116 -18.48 -30.89 5.24
C THR A 116 -18.23 -31.45 6.63
N GLY A 117 -18.78 -32.66 6.89
CA GLY A 117 -18.77 -33.29 8.20
C GLY A 117 -20.09 -33.07 8.94
N SER A 118 -20.37 -33.89 9.95
CA SER A 118 -21.62 -33.86 10.73
C SER A 118 -21.79 -32.57 11.55
N THR A 119 -20.68 -31.91 11.91
CA THR A 119 -20.61 -30.68 12.69
C THR A 119 -19.89 -29.55 11.93
N ASN A 120 -19.83 -29.62 10.59
CA ASN A 120 -19.07 -28.70 9.73
C ASN A 120 -17.57 -28.68 10.04
N ASP A 121 -17.00 -29.85 10.25
CA ASP A 121 -15.63 -30.05 10.72
C ASP A 121 -14.58 -29.60 9.69
N PHE A 122 -14.92 -29.64 8.41
CA PHE A 122 -14.00 -29.33 7.33
C PHE A 122 -14.54 -28.20 6.45
N LEU A 123 -13.70 -27.20 6.22
CA LEU A 123 -13.97 -26.11 5.31
C LEU A 123 -13.17 -26.31 4.02
N HIS A 124 -13.85 -26.40 2.91
CA HIS A 124 -13.27 -26.54 1.58
C HIS A 124 -13.32 -25.20 0.87
N ILE A 125 -12.17 -24.72 0.41
CA ILE A 125 -12.06 -23.45 -0.30
C ILE A 125 -11.31 -23.67 -1.61
N VAL A 126 -11.85 -23.15 -2.71
CA VAL A 126 -11.19 -23.12 -4.01
C VAL A 126 -10.89 -21.65 -4.35
N ILE A 127 -9.62 -21.38 -4.58
CA ILE A 127 -9.11 -20.02 -4.84
C ILE A 127 -8.49 -20.01 -6.23
N ALA A 128 -9.12 -19.32 -7.18
CA ALA A 128 -8.55 -19.09 -8.51
C ALA A 128 -7.40 -18.08 -8.40
N ILE A 129 -6.23 -18.44 -8.90
CA ILE A 129 -5.00 -17.66 -8.82
C ILE A 129 -4.73 -16.92 -10.14
N ALA A 130 -4.80 -17.62 -11.27
CA ALA A 130 -4.56 -17.05 -12.59
C ALA A 130 -5.54 -17.57 -13.63
N GLY A 131 -5.91 -16.76 -14.61
CA GLY A 131 -6.75 -17.11 -15.73
C GLY A 131 -5.96 -17.70 -16.90
N HIS A 132 -4.85 -18.38 -16.61
CA HIS A 132 -4.01 -19.07 -17.58
C HIS A 132 -3.20 -20.15 -16.86
N GLU A 133 -2.57 -21.03 -17.63
CA GLU A 133 -1.64 -22.02 -17.10
C GLU A 133 -0.41 -21.35 -16.48
N ILE A 134 -0.04 -21.79 -15.28
CA ILE A 134 1.16 -21.37 -14.58
C ILE A 134 2.11 -22.54 -14.39
N ASN A 135 3.38 -22.24 -14.18
CA ASN A 135 4.39 -23.28 -13.98
C ASN A 135 4.19 -24.00 -12.63
N ASN A 136 4.03 -23.25 -11.52
CA ASN A 136 3.75 -23.81 -10.20
C ASN A 136 3.39 -22.70 -9.18
N ILE A 137 2.82 -23.12 -8.03
CA ILE A 137 2.72 -22.34 -6.80
C ILE A 137 3.84 -22.79 -5.87
N THR A 138 4.86 -21.99 -5.69
CA THR A 138 6.06 -22.36 -4.93
C THR A 138 5.96 -22.14 -3.44
N LYS A 139 5.09 -21.20 -3.01
CA LYS A 139 4.90 -20.81 -1.62
C LYS A 139 3.45 -20.49 -1.33
N ILE A 140 2.98 -20.90 -0.17
CA ILE A 140 1.64 -20.60 0.35
C ILE A 140 1.78 -19.74 1.58
N PHE A 141 0.90 -18.73 1.71
CA PHE A 141 0.90 -17.81 2.84
C PHE A 141 -0.49 -17.77 3.47
N PHE A 142 -0.55 -17.86 4.80
CA PHE A 142 -1.71 -17.49 5.57
C PHE A 142 -1.46 -16.16 6.24
N ASN A 143 -2.25 -15.16 5.88
CA ASN A 143 -1.96 -13.76 6.14
C ASN A 143 -0.59 -13.40 5.56
N GLU A 144 0.36 -12.97 6.37
CA GLU A 144 1.72 -12.63 5.93
C GLU A 144 2.73 -13.75 6.21
N ASN A 145 2.32 -14.80 6.93
CA ASN A 145 3.19 -15.90 7.33
C ASN A 145 3.27 -16.97 6.24
N GLU A 146 4.49 -17.29 5.84
CA GLU A 146 4.73 -18.44 4.96
C GLU A 146 4.37 -19.73 5.67
N VAL A 147 3.62 -20.60 4.98
CA VAL A 147 3.30 -21.95 5.45
C VAL A 147 4.18 -22.92 4.66
N PRO A 148 5.31 -23.35 5.21
CA PRO A 148 6.11 -24.40 4.61
C PRO A 148 5.27 -25.67 4.46
N THR A 149 5.33 -26.32 3.29
CA THR A 149 4.52 -27.51 3.01
C THR A 149 5.40 -28.71 2.70
N THR A 150 4.93 -29.87 3.13
CA THR A 150 5.51 -31.18 2.81
C THR A 150 4.48 -31.98 2.03
N GLN A 151 4.90 -32.67 0.98
CA GLN A 151 4.02 -33.57 0.25
C GLN A 151 3.82 -34.86 1.04
N ASP A 152 2.56 -35.26 1.20
CA ASP A 152 2.18 -36.57 1.75
C ASP A 152 1.07 -37.16 0.88
N GLY A 153 1.47 -38.06 0.00
CA GLY A 153 0.59 -38.73 -0.94
C GLY A 153 0.12 -37.87 -2.12
N SER A 154 -0.76 -38.47 -2.91
CA SER A 154 -1.42 -37.83 -4.06
C SER A 154 -2.86 -38.33 -4.15
N ASP A 155 -3.69 -37.59 -4.89
CA ASP A 155 -5.05 -38.10 -5.19
C ASP A 155 -5.06 -39.10 -6.34
N SER A 156 -6.25 -39.59 -6.73
CA SER A 156 -6.42 -40.53 -7.84
C SER A 156 -6.01 -40.00 -9.21
N ASN A 157 -5.90 -38.67 -9.36
CA ASN A 157 -5.42 -38.02 -10.58
C ASN A 157 -3.90 -37.73 -10.53
N GLY A 158 -3.20 -38.14 -9.46
CA GLY A 158 -1.77 -37.91 -9.28
C GLY A 158 -1.42 -36.51 -8.76
N VAL A 159 -2.41 -35.69 -8.39
CA VAL A 159 -2.17 -34.36 -7.83
C VAL A 159 -1.69 -34.48 -6.40
N ALA A 160 -0.53 -33.89 -6.11
CA ALA A 160 0.09 -33.94 -4.80
C ALA A 160 -0.79 -33.31 -3.72
N ARG A 161 -0.93 -34.00 -2.58
CA ARG A 161 -1.46 -33.45 -1.33
C ARG A 161 -0.32 -32.81 -0.57
N LEU A 162 -0.44 -31.52 -0.27
CA LEU A 162 0.54 -30.76 0.49
C LEU A 162 -0.03 -30.47 1.88
N PHE A 163 0.77 -30.70 2.90
CA PHE A 163 0.43 -30.42 4.29
C PHE A 163 1.41 -29.44 4.89
N PRO A 164 0.99 -28.58 5.84
CA PRO A 164 1.94 -27.76 6.59
C PRO A 164 3.00 -28.65 7.25
N SER A 165 4.27 -28.27 7.11
CA SER A 165 5.40 -29.01 7.65
C SER A 165 5.33 -29.13 9.17
N SER A 166 5.95 -30.18 9.72
CA SER A 166 6.01 -30.42 11.17
C SER A 166 6.59 -29.22 11.91
N GLY A 167 5.98 -28.89 13.06
CA GLY A 167 6.32 -27.72 13.86
C GLY A 167 5.68 -26.40 13.39
N ASN A 168 4.95 -26.38 12.29
CA ASN A 168 4.18 -25.23 11.87
C ASN A 168 2.87 -25.13 12.67
N GLN A 169 2.43 -23.91 13.00
CA GLN A 169 1.17 -23.67 13.75
C GLN A 169 -0.08 -24.24 13.08
N TYR A 170 -0.03 -24.53 11.78
CA TYR A 170 -1.11 -25.09 10.97
C TYR A 170 -0.94 -26.60 10.71
N GLU A 171 0.07 -27.25 11.33
CA GLU A 171 0.28 -28.70 11.23
C GLU A 171 -1.00 -29.46 11.59
N GLY A 172 -1.39 -30.40 10.75
CA GLY A 172 -2.62 -31.18 10.91
C GLY A 172 -3.93 -30.43 10.74
N LYS A 173 -3.90 -29.12 10.45
CA LYS A 173 -5.10 -28.27 10.36
C LYS A 173 -5.45 -27.87 8.93
N ALA A 174 -4.56 -28.06 7.98
CA ALA A 174 -4.79 -27.67 6.60
C ALA A 174 -4.22 -28.70 5.62
N ARG A 175 -4.83 -28.81 4.46
CA ARG A 175 -4.37 -29.58 3.30
C ARG A 175 -4.48 -28.70 2.06
N PHE A 176 -3.45 -28.70 1.23
CA PHE A 176 -3.42 -27.90 0.01
C PHE A 176 -3.24 -28.79 -1.20
N LYS A 177 -3.84 -28.41 -2.33
CA LYS A 177 -3.58 -28.98 -3.64
C LYS A 177 -3.45 -27.88 -4.67
N VAL A 178 -2.44 -28.01 -5.51
CA VAL A 178 -2.12 -27.03 -6.55
C VAL A 178 -2.54 -27.57 -7.89
N HIS A 179 -3.34 -26.78 -8.61
CA HIS A 179 -3.75 -27.04 -9.98
C HIS A 179 -3.21 -25.92 -10.88
N THR A 180 -2.43 -26.30 -11.87
CA THR A 180 -1.66 -25.32 -12.66
C THR A 180 -2.43 -24.69 -13.83
N GLY A 181 -3.65 -25.14 -14.10
CA GLY A 181 -4.49 -24.53 -15.14
C GLY A 181 -4.25 -25.10 -16.53
N THR A 182 -3.81 -26.35 -16.66
CA THR A 182 -3.61 -26.98 -17.97
C THR A 182 -4.94 -27.20 -18.70
N ASP A 183 -4.92 -27.23 -20.03
CA ASP A 183 -6.10 -27.51 -20.86
C ASP A 183 -6.65 -28.93 -20.65
N SER A 184 -5.80 -29.86 -20.26
CA SER A 184 -6.16 -31.25 -19.94
C SER A 184 -6.56 -31.47 -18.47
N GLN A 185 -6.56 -30.41 -17.65
CA GLN A 185 -6.81 -30.48 -16.21
C GLN A 185 -8.10 -31.25 -15.90
N ALA A 186 -7.99 -32.21 -15.01
CA ALA A 186 -9.12 -32.95 -14.45
C ALA A 186 -9.73 -32.17 -13.27
N ALA A 187 -10.97 -32.51 -12.89
CA ALA A 187 -11.53 -32.04 -11.63
C ALA A 187 -10.72 -32.59 -10.46
N ASP A 188 -10.62 -31.81 -9.38
CA ASP A 188 -9.95 -32.25 -8.17
C ASP A 188 -10.65 -33.48 -7.59
N ALA A 189 -9.93 -34.60 -7.45
CA ALA A 189 -10.51 -35.85 -7.04
C ALA A 189 -10.97 -35.87 -5.58
N ASP A 190 -10.29 -35.13 -4.71
CA ASP A 190 -10.68 -35.02 -3.32
C ASP A 190 -11.96 -34.20 -3.19
N LEU A 191 -12.07 -33.07 -3.91
CA LEU A 191 -13.31 -32.28 -3.96
C LEU A 191 -14.50 -33.10 -4.50
N VAL A 192 -14.28 -33.88 -5.57
CA VAL A 192 -15.34 -34.73 -6.14
C VAL A 192 -15.80 -35.82 -5.15
N SER A 193 -14.88 -36.34 -4.33
CA SER A 193 -15.20 -37.38 -3.34
C SER A 193 -15.81 -36.85 -2.05
N GLU A 194 -15.42 -35.63 -1.66
CA GLU A 194 -15.77 -35.06 -0.35
C GLU A 194 -16.98 -34.10 -0.43
N ILE A 195 -17.30 -33.57 -1.61
CA ILE A 195 -18.36 -32.58 -1.82
C ILE A 195 -19.32 -33.03 -2.92
N THR A 196 -20.59 -33.21 -2.57
CA THR A 196 -21.62 -33.69 -3.50
C THR A 196 -21.86 -32.73 -4.67
N GLN A 197 -21.74 -31.42 -4.43
CA GLN A 197 -21.97 -30.37 -5.45
C GLN A 197 -20.80 -30.23 -6.43
N TRP A 198 -19.59 -30.69 -6.05
CA TRP A 198 -18.43 -30.65 -6.92
C TRP A 198 -18.31 -31.93 -7.71
N THR A 199 -18.56 -31.86 -9.00
CA THR A 199 -18.58 -33.01 -9.89
C THR A 199 -17.35 -33.08 -10.79
N THR A 200 -17.18 -34.17 -11.52
CA THR A 200 -16.11 -34.34 -12.53
C THR A 200 -16.17 -33.32 -13.68
N SER A 201 -17.26 -32.55 -13.78
CA SER A 201 -17.39 -31.44 -14.74
C SER A 201 -16.71 -30.16 -14.28
N HIS A 202 -16.45 -30.00 -12.98
CA HIS A 202 -15.82 -28.80 -12.40
C HIS A 202 -14.29 -28.86 -12.53
N ARG A 203 -13.79 -28.74 -13.76
CA ARG A 203 -12.37 -28.96 -14.10
C ARG A 203 -11.51 -27.70 -14.04
N LEU A 204 -12.12 -26.52 -14.12
CA LEU A 204 -11.42 -25.23 -14.17
C LEU A 204 -10.23 -25.17 -15.15
N ARG A 205 -10.41 -25.76 -16.34
CA ARG A 205 -9.38 -25.77 -17.40
C ARG A 205 -8.97 -24.36 -17.79
N GLY A 206 -7.69 -24.16 -18.01
CA GLY A 206 -7.14 -22.83 -18.31
C GLY A 206 -7.10 -21.89 -17.09
N ILE A 207 -7.48 -22.36 -15.89
CA ILE A 207 -7.46 -21.57 -14.66
C ILE A 207 -6.57 -22.28 -13.63
N ALA A 208 -5.52 -21.61 -13.22
CA ALA A 208 -4.70 -22.10 -12.12
C ALA A 208 -5.40 -21.79 -10.79
N TYR A 209 -5.52 -22.78 -9.92
CA TYR A 209 -6.19 -22.63 -8.64
C TYR A 209 -5.50 -23.40 -7.51
N LEU A 210 -5.74 -22.94 -6.31
CA LEU A 210 -5.37 -23.58 -5.06
C LEU A 210 -6.64 -24.10 -4.39
N TYR A 211 -6.65 -25.39 -4.07
CA TYR A 211 -7.63 -25.99 -3.18
C TYR A 211 -7.07 -26.06 -1.77
N VAL A 212 -7.86 -25.63 -0.80
CA VAL A 212 -7.54 -25.64 0.63
C VAL A 212 -8.66 -26.35 1.37
N ARG A 213 -8.28 -27.26 2.25
CA ARG A 213 -9.17 -27.90 3.19
C ARG A 213 -8.64 -27.82 4.60
#